data_effd010d4ea67dadc8f91f161c3abad9
#
_entry.id   effd010d4ea67dadc8f91f161c3abad9
#
_cell.length_a   1.000
_cell.length_b   1.000
_cell.length_c   1.000
_cell.angle_alpha   90.00
_cell.angle_beta   90.00
_cell.angle_gamma   90.00
#
_symmetry.space_group_name_H-M   'P 1'
#
loop_
_entity.id
_entity.type
_entity.pdbx_description
1 polymer ?
#
loop_
_entity_poly.entity_id
_entity_poly.type
_entity_poly.pdbx_seq_one_letter_code
_entity_poly.pdbx_strand_id
1 'polypeptide(L)'
;MGLLTGKTALVTGAARGIGKAIALKFASEGANIAFTDLVIDEEHGGLATEREIAALGVKVKGYASNAADFAQSEEVVKQVKEEFGSVDILVNNAGITKDGLMLRMTEQQWDAVIAVNLKSAFNFIHACVPVMMRQHGGSIINMASVVGVHGNAGQSNYAASKAGLIALAKSIGQEMGPKGIRANAIAPGF
;
A
#
# COMPACT_ATOMS: atom_id res chain seq x y z
N MET A 1 10.16 20.02 -13.73
CA MET A 1 10.23 19.53 -12.35
C MET A 1 8.90 18.85 -12.06
N GLY A 2 8.90 17.58 -11.70
CA GLY A 2 7.67 16.82 -11.45
C GLY A 2 7.02 17.23 -10.12
N LEU A 3 5.73 16.91 -9.95
CA LEU A 3 4.95 17.26 -8.75
C LEU A 3 5.48 16.60 -7.46
N LEU A 4 6.20 15.48 -7.59
CA LEU A 4 6.70 14.69 -6.48
C LEU A 4 8.24 14.67 -6.36
N THR A 5 8.92 15.61 -7.03
CA THR A 5 10.38 15.71 -6.99
C THR A 5 10.89 15.80 -5.55
N GLY A 6 11.83 14.93 -5.18
CA GLY A 6 12.41 14.87 -3.84
C GLY A 6 11.55 14.15 -2.80
N LYS A 7 10.40 13.59 -3.18
CA LYS A 7 9.55 12.77 -2.31
C LYS A 7 9.90 11.29 -2.43
N THR A 8 9.68 10.54 -1.38
CA THR A 8 9.79 9.07 -1.36
C THR A 8 8.41 8.46 -1.17
N ALA A 9 8.00 7.61 -2.10
CA ALA A 9 6.76 6.86 -2.03
C ALA A 9 7.05 5.38 -1.74
N LEU A 10 6.33 4.82 -0.77
CA LEU A 10 6.29 3.39 -0.48
C LEU A 10 4.95 2.83 -0.98
N VAL A 11 5.01 1.86 -1.91
CA VAL A 11 3.82 1.25 -2.52
C VAL A 11 3.81 -0.25 -2.25
N THR A 12 2.77 -0.76 -1.59
CA THR A 12 2.67 -2.19 -1.29
C THR A 12 2.00 -2.98 -2.42
N GLY A 13 2.48 -4.22 -2.70
CA GLY A 13 1.95 -5.06 -3.76
C GLY A 13 2.18 -4.45 -5.15
N ALA A 14 3.39 -3.96 -5.43
CA ALA A 14 3.65 -3.17 -6.62
C ALA A 14 4.64 -3.79 -7.62
N ALA A 15 4.93 -5.10 -7.52
CA ALA A 15 5.66 -5.80 -8.58
C ALA A 15 4.88 -5.83 -9.91
N ARG A 16 3.55 -5.65 -9.87
CA ARG A 16 2.67 -5.70 -11.05
C ARG A 16 1.36 -4.93 -10.84
N GLY A 17 0.51 -4.90 -11.89
CA GLY A 17 -0.88 -4.40 -11.81
C GLY A 17 -0.98 -2.94 -11.41
N ILE A 18 -1.99 -2.62 -10.61
CA ILE A 18 -2.31 -1.25 -10.17
C ILE A 18 -1.17 -0.64 -9.36
N GLY A 19 -0.58 -1.41 -8.45
CA GLY A 19 0.56 -0.93 -7.63
C GLY A 19 1.75 -0.51 -8.48
N LYS A 20 2.13 -1.32 -9.48
CA LYS A 20 3.17 -0.97 -10.46
C LYS A 20 2.82 0.30 -11.24
N ALA A 21 1.58 0.42 -11.72
CA ALA A 21 1.14 1.61 -12.47
C ALA A 21 1.23 2.88 -11.62
N ILE A 22 0.84 2.81 -10.33
CA ILE A 22 0.99 3.90 -9.37
C ILE A 22 2.46 4.25 -9.17
N ALA A 23 3.32 3.25 -8.95
CA ALA A 23 4.75 3.45 -8.75
C ALA A 23 5.41 4.13 -9.96
N LEU A 24 5.11 3.66 -11.17
CA LEU A 24 5.58 4.27 -12.43
C LEU A 24 5.08 5.72 -12.59
N LYS A 25 3.80 5.97 -12.30
CA LYS A 25 3.26 7.33 -12.37
C LYS A 25 3.93 8.26 -11.38
N PHE A 26 4.14 7.83 -10.13
CA PHE A 26 4.83 8.63 -9.12
C PHE A 26 6.31 8.88 -9.51
N ALA A 27 6.98 7.87 -10.05
CA ALA A 27 8.34 8.01 -10.57
C ALA A 27 8.41 9.03 -11.71
N SER A 28 7.46 9.01 -12.65
CA SER A 28 7.38 9.99 -13.74
C SER A 28 7.16 11.42 -13.25
N GLU A 29 6.61 11.60 -12.05
CA GLU A 29 6.49 12.90 -11.36
C GLU A 29 7.69 13.22 -10.46
N GLY A 30 8.75 12.39 -10.51
CA GLY A 30 10.02 12.64 -9.84
C GLY A 30 10.13 12.08 -8.42
N ALA A 31 9.21 11.23 -7.98
CA ALA A 31 9.33 10.56 -6.70
C ALA A 31 10.34 9.41 -6.75
N ASN A 32 11.11 9.25 -5.69
CA ASN A 32 11.82 8.01 -5.41
C ASN A 32 10.83 6.94 -4.98
N ILE A 33 11.05 5.69 -5.40
CA ILE A 33 10.10 4.60 -5.19
C ILE A 33 10.72 3.48 -4.36
N ALA A 34 10.12 3.22 -3.21
CA ALA A 34 10.22 1.95 -2.51
C ALA A 34 8.94 1.15 -2.80
N PHE A 35 9.04 -0.13 -3.08
CA PHE A 35 7.85 -0.95 -3.21
C PHE A 35 8.02 -2.32 -2.58
N THR A 36 6.91 -2.95 -2.20
CA THR A 36 6.94 -4.31 -1.66
C THR A 36 6.11 -5.26 -2.50
N ASP A 37 6.51 -6.50 -2.51
CA ASP A 37 5.70 -7.64 -2.92
C ASP A 37 6.14 -8.89 -2.16
N LEU A 38 5.41 -10.01 -2.25
CA LEU A 38 5.81 -11.26 -1.61
C LEU A 38 7.18 -11.74 -2.10
N VAL A 39 7.46 -11.56 -3.38
CA VAL A 39 8.70 -11.95 -4.04
C VAL A 39 9.15 -10.84 -4.98
N ILE A 40 10.45 -10.55 -4.99
CA ILE A 40 11.08 -9.60 -5.91
C ILE A 40 12.07 -10.36 -6.79
N ASP A 41 11.58 -10.85 -7.91
CA ASP A 41 12.37 -11.59 -8.90
C ASP A 41 11.90 -11.30 -10.32
N GLU A 42 12.48 -11.99 -11.31
CA GLU A 42 12.11 -11.85 -12.73
C GLU A 42 10.74 -12.48 -13.03
N GLU A 43 10.47 -13.65 -12.44
CA GLU A 43 9.28 -14.44 -12.74
C GLU A 43 8.01 -13.72 -12.27
N HIS A 44 8.05 -13.06 -11.12
CA HIS A 44 6.94 -12.32 -10.53
C HIS A 44 6.92 -10.83 -10.92
N GLY A 45 7.89 -10.40 -11.73
CA GLY A 45 7.93 -9.05 -12.31
C GLY A 45 8.54 -7.97 -11.42
N GLY A 46 9.00 -8.30 -10.22
CA GLY A 46 9.59 -7.34 -9.29
C GLY A 46 10.83 -6.64 -9.85
N LEU A 47 11.79 -7.41 -10.37
CA LEU A 47 13.01 -6.86 -10.96
C LEU A 47 12.74 -6.11 -12.27
N ALA A 48 11.76 -6.55 -13.07
CA ALA A 48 11.34 -5.81 -14.27
C ALA A 48 10.77 -4.44 -13.89
N THR A 49 9.94 -4.37 -12.84
CA THR A 49 9.39 -3.12 -12.31
C THR A 49 10.48 -2.18 -11.79
N GLU A 50 11.49 -2.69 -11.08
CA GLU A 50 12.64 -1.88 -10.68
C GLU A 50 13.36 -1.25 -11.90
N ARG A 51 13.65 -2.05 -12.93
CA ARG A 51 14.30 -1.53 -14.15
C ARG A 51 13.47 -0.47 -14.86
N GLU A 52 12.17 -0.68 -14.99
CA GLU A 52 11.28 0.29 -15.64
C GLU A 52 11.23 1.62 -14.86
N ILE A 53 11.17 1.56 -13.54
CA ILE A 53 11.20 2.76 -12.69
C ILE A 53 12.56 3.44 -12.72
N ALA A 54 13.66 2.67 -12.65
CA ALA A 54 15.01 3.20 -12.71
C ALA A 54 15.28 3.95 -14.02
N ALA A 55 14.70 3.49 -15.14
CA ALA A 55 14.80 4.15 -16.44
C ALA A 55 14.18 5.57 -16.46
N LEU A 56 13.32 5.91 -15.48
CA LEU A 56 12.78 7.27 -15.30
C LEU A 56 13.74 8.22 -14.54
N GLY A 57 14.92 7.73 -14.13
CA GLY A 57 15.96 8.54 -13.50
C GLY A 57 15.76 8.82 -12.01
N VAL A 58 14.89 8.07 -11.33
CA VAL A 58 14.66 8.17 -9.89
C VAL A 58 15.28 6.97 -9.16
N LYS A 59 15.51 7.12 -7.85
CA LYS A 59 15.91 6.00 -7.01
C LYS A 59 14.75 5.04 -6.83
N VAL A 60 15.02 3.74 -6.96
CA VAL A 60 14.02 2.68 -6.78
C VAL A 60 14.62 1.49 -6.05
N LYS A 61 13.80 0.81 -5.25
CA LYS A 61 14.13 -0.50 -4.68
C LYS A 61 12.86 -1.27 -4.33
N GLY A 62 12.83 -2.56 -4.70
CA GLY A 62 11.84 -3.53 -4.27
C GLY A 62 12.28 -4.28 -3.01
N TYR A 63 11.34 -4.58 -2.13
CA TYR A 63 11.55 -5.31 -0.90
C TYR A 63 10.62 -6.53 -0.87
N ALA A 64 11.19 -7.73 -0.80
CA ALA A 64 10.42 -8.94 -0.57
C ALA A 64 9.86 -8.93 0.85
N SER A 65 8.52 -8.93 0.99
CA SER A 65 7.86 -8.83 2.28
C SER A 65 6.43 -9.34 2.22
N ASN A 66 6.04 -10.11 3.22
CA ASN A 66 4.63 -10.41 3.46
C ASN A 66 3.98 -9.23 4.20
N ALA A 67 3.18 -8.45 3.51
CA ALA A 67 2.51 -7.28 4.07
C ALA A 67 1.58 -7.61 5.26
N ALA A 68 1.07 -8.85 5.36
CA ALA A 68 0.27 -9.30 6.50
C ALA A 68 1.11 -9.58 7.77
N ASP A 69 2.43 -9.66 7.64
CA ASP A 69 3.35 -9.83 8.76
C ASP A 69 3.76 -8.45 9.33
N PHE A 70 3.48 -8.26 10.61
CA PHE A 70 3.71 -6.98 11.28
C PHE A 70 5.21 -6.64 11.36
N ALA A 71 6.04 -7.61 11.79
CA ALA A 71 7.47 -7.38 11.97
C ALA A 71 8.19 -7.12 10.63
N GLN A 72 7.81 -7.84 9.55
CA GLN A 72 8.35 -7.58 8.22
C GLN A 72 7.96 -6.19 7.71
N SER A 73 6.74 -5.72 8.00
CA SER A 73 6.30 -4.38 7.62
C SER A 73 7.10 -3.29 8.34
N GLU A 74 7.39 -3.46 9.64
CA GLU A 74 8.25 -2.54 10.41
C GLU A 74 9.68 -2.52 9.85
N GLU A 75 10.26 -3.69 9.57
CA GLU A 75 11.61 -3.80 9.03
C GLU A 75 11.75 -3.14 7.65
N VAL A 76 10.76 -3.34 6.76
CA VAL A 76 10.74 -2.66 5.46
C VAL A 76 10.72 -1.13 5.63
N VAL A 77 9.85 -0.59 6.46
CA VAL A 77 9.77 0.86 6.66
C VAL A 77 11.07 1.42 7.24
N LYS A 78 11.70 0.69 8.15
CA LYS A 78 13.03 1.04 8.69
C LYS A 78 14.08 1.09 7.58
N GLN A 79 14.17 0.05 6.74
CA GLN A 79 15.10 0.01 5.60
C GLN A 79 14.83 1.14 4.60
N VAL A 80 13.57 1.41 4.26
CA VAL A 80 13.21 2.53 3.38
C VAL A 80 13.66 3.86 4.00
N LYS A 81 13.46 4.07 5.31
CA LYS A 81 13.91 5.28 5.98
C LYS A 81 15.44 5.41 5.96
N GLU A 82 16.16 4.34 6.18
CA GLU A 82 17.63 4.32 6.15
C GLU A 82 18.16 4.60 4.74
N GLU A 83 17.59 3.96 3.73
CA GLU A 83 18.09 4.03 2.36
C GLU A 83 17.62 5.28 1.59
N PHE A 84 16.39 5.73 1.80
CA PHE A 84 15.80 6.86 1.05
C PHE A 84 15.76 8.17 1.85
N GLY A 85 15.98 8.10 3.17
CA GLY A 85 15.96 9.28 4.04
C GLY A 85 14.57 9.75 4.47
N SER A 86 13.50 9.37 3.79
CA SER A 86 12.11 9.74 4.12
C SER A 86 11.10 8.68 3.68
N VAL A 87 9.88 8.78 4.23
CA VAL A 87 8.67 8.15 3.71
C VAL A 87 7.61 9.24 3.64
N ASP A 88 7.46 9.87 2.50
CA ASP A 88 6.51 10.99 2.31
C ASP A 88 5.10 10.49 1.93
N ILE A 89 5.04 9.39 1.18
CA ILE A 89 3.80 8.82 0.67
C ILE A 89 3.77 7.33 0.95
N LEU A 90 2.67 6.85 1.53
CA LEU A 90 2.37 5.42 1.67
C LEU A 90 1.14 5.10 0.83
N VAL A 91 1.26 4.09 -0.05
CA VAL A 91 0.12 3.54 -0.78
C VAL A 91 -0.09 2.09 -0.35
N ASN A 92 -1.14 1.86 0.41
CA ASN A 92 -1.60 0.52 0.79
C ASN A 92 -2.42 -0.08 -0.36
N ASN A 93 -1.73 -0.76 -1.28
CA ASN A 93 -2.32 -1.36 -2.46
C ASN A 93 -2.36 -2.89 -2.40
N ALA A 94 -1.50 -3.54 -1.62
CA ALA A 94 -1.50 -5.00 -1.48
C ALA A 94 -2.90 -5.54 -1.18
N GLY A 95 -3.32 -6.55 -1.92
CA GLY A 95 -4.64 -7.12 -1.76
C GLY A 95 -4.87 -8.36 -2.60
N ILE A 96 -5.77 -9.21 -2.11
CA ILE A 96 -6.21 -10.44 -2.76
C ILE A 96 -7.72 -10.54 -2.72
N THR A 97 -8.27 -11.42 -3.56
CA THR A 97 -9.65 -11.89 -3.49
C THR A 97 -9.68 -13.39 -3.20
N LYS A 98 -10.65 -13.84 -2.44
CA LYS A 98 -10.99 -15.26 -2.20
C LYS A 98 -12.50 -15.35 -2.16
N ASP A 99 -13.11 -15.22 -3.35
CA ASP A 99 -14.55 -15.10 -3.51
C ASP A 99 -15.28 -16.41 -3.19
N GLY A 100 -16.47 -16.29 -2.66
CA GLY A 100 -17.35 -17.40 -2.30
C GLY A 100 -18.64 -16.90 -1.68
N LEU A 101 -19.76 -17.55 -1.97
CA LEU A 101 -21.03 -17.25 -1.29
C LEU A 101 -20.86 -17.48 0.22
N MET A 102 -21.51 -16.66 1.06
CA MET A 102 -21.37 -16.70 2.52
C MET A 102 -21.54 -18.11 3.09
N LEU A 103 -22.52 -18.88 2.59
CA LEU A 103 -22.77 -20.25 3.04
C LEU A 103 -21.60 -21.22 2.79
N ARG A 104 -20.72 -20.91 1.83
CA ARG A 104 -19.58 -21.77 1.42
C ARG A 104 -18.22 -21.13 1.71
N MET A 105 -18.21 -19.87 2.16
CA MET A 105 -16.97 -19.17 2.49
C MET A 105 -16.33 -19.81 3.71
N THR A 106 -15.09 -20.23 3.57
CA THR A 106 -14.34 -20.83 4.69
C THR A 106 -13.70 -19.72 5.55
N GLU A 107 -13.43 -20.06 6.82
CA GLU A 107 -12.69 -19.17 7.74
C GLU A 107 -11.32 -18.80 7.14
N GLN A 108 -10.62 -19.76 6.52
CA GLN A 108 -9.33 -19.49 5.88
C GLN A 108 -9.43 -18.49 4.72
N GLN A 109 -10.52 -18.53 3.93
CA GLN A 109 -10.73 -17.53 2.87
C GLN A 109 -11.00 -16.15 3.46
N TRP A 110 -11.78 -16.08 4.53
CA TRP A 110 -12.05 -14.84 5.25
C TRP A 110 -10.77 -14.26 5.84
N ASP A 111 -10.05 -15.04 6.64
CA ASP A 111 -8.85 -14.60 7.35
C ASP A 111 -7.75 -14.15 6.40
N ALA A 112 -7.53 -14.89 5.31
CA ALA A 112 -6.53 -14.53 4.32
C ALA A 112 -6.82 -13.15 3.68
N VAL A 113 -8.09 -12.87 3.34
CA VAL A 113 -8.46 -11.57 2.75
C VAL A 113 -8.34 -10.45 3.77
N ILE A 114 -8.81 -10.64 5.00
CA ILE A 114 -8.68 -9.63 6.06
C ILE A 114 -7.19 -9.36 6.38
N ALA A 115 -6.38 -10.41 6.48
CA ALA A 115 -4.95 -10.27 6.77
C ALA A 115 -4.22 -9.50 5.69
N VAL A 116 -4.42 -9.85 4.41
CA VAL A 116 -3.68 -9.23 3.31
C VAL A 116 -4.24 -7.86 2.95
N ASN A 117 -5.56 -7.65 2.94
CA ASN A 117 -6.15 -6.41 2.46
C ASN A 117 -6.23 -5.32 3.54
N LEU A 118 -6.59 -5.69 4.78
CA LEU A 118 -6.87 -4.71 5.84
C LEU A 118 -5.76 -4.66 6.89
N LYS A 119 -5.36 -5.82 7.44
CA LYS A 119 -4.31 -5.85 8.47
C LYS A 119 -2.97 -5.35 7.91
N SER A 120 -2.65 -5.64 6.64
CA SER A 120 -1.44 -5.12 6.00
C SER A 120 -1.40 -3.60 6.00
N ALA A 121 -2.52 -2.94 5.69
CA ALA A 121 -2.60 -1.48 5.72
C ALA A 121 -2.38 -0.93 7.13
N PHE A 122 -2.96 -1.58 8.16
CA PHE A 122 -2.68 -1.25 9.55
C PHE A 122 -1.18 -1.38 9.85
N ASN A 123 -0.53 -2.49 9.46
CA ASN A 123 0.88 -2.73 9.71
C ASN A 123 1.76 -1.61 9.13
N PHE A 124 1.58 -1.27 7.85
CA PHE A 124 2.36 -0.24 7.19
C PHE A 124 2.04 1.18 7.69
N ILE A 125 0.78 1.48 8.02
CA ILE A 125 0.40 2.75 8.63
C ILE A 125 1.09 2.90 9.99
N HIS A 126 1.01 1.85 10.84
CA HIS A 126 1.65 1.84 12.16
C HIS A 126 3.15 2.10 12.06
N ALA A 127 3.84 1.47 11.12
CA ALA A 127 5.28 1.65 10.92
C ALA A 127 5.63 3.03 10.32
N CYS A 128 4.82 3.56 9.39
CA CYS A 128 5.10 4.83 8.70
C CYS A 128 4.76 6.06 9.54
N VAL A 129 3.70 6.04 10.36
CA VAL A 129 3.23 7.19 11.13
C VAL A 129 4.33 7.81 12.01
N PRO A 130 5.13 7.05 12.78
CA PRO A 130 6.23 7.65 13.56
C PRO A 130 7.29 8.34 12.70
N VAL A 131 7.55 7.84 11.49
CA VAL A 131 8.47 8.46 10.53
C VAL A 131 7.89 9.77 10.02
N MET A 132 6.64 9.74 9.55
CA MET A 132 5.92 10.90 9.02
C MET A 132 5.73 11.99 10.08
N MET A 133 5.47 11.63 11.34
CA MET A 133 5.39 12.59 12.45
C MET A 133 6.70 13.35 12.63
N ARG A 134 7.83 12.64 12.62
CA ARG A 134 9.16 13.29 12.73
C ARG A 134 9.50 14.17 11.52
N GLN A 135 8.90 13.91 10.37
CA GLN A 135 9.02 14.71 9.15
C GLN A 135 8.05 15.90 9.10
N HIS A 136 7.12 15.99 10.08
CA HIS A 136 6.04 16.97 10.13
C HIS A 136 5.10 16.91 8.91
N GLY A 137 4.90 15.73 8.34
CA GLY A 137 4.01 15.56 7.20
C GLY A 137 4.09 14.19 6.54
N GLY A 138 3.02 13.84 5.85
CA GLY A 138 2.91 12.60 5.09
C GLY A 138 1.56 12.47 4.39
N SER A 139 1.48 11.55 3.44
CA SER A 139 0.24 11.22 2.74
C SER A 139 0.04 9.71 2.70
N ILE A 140 -1.06 9.25 3.26
CA ILE A 140 -1.46 7.84 3.27
C ILE A 140 -2.63 7.66 2.31
N ILE A 141 -2.53 6.67 1.43
CA ILE A 141 -3.55 6.33 0.43
C ILE A 141 -3.88 4.85 0.57
N ASN A 142 -5.13 4.56 0.92
CA ASN A 142 -5.62 3.19 0.98
C ASN A 142 -6.39 2.84 -0.30
N MET A 143 -5.96 1.79 -1.00
CA MET A 143 -6.66 1.29 -2.20
C MET A 143 -7.86 0.45 -1.78
N ALA A 144 -9.00 1.11 -1.61
CA ALA A 144 -10.29 0.51 -1.33
C ALA A 144 -10.93 -0.09 -2.61
N SER A 145 -12.23 -0.09 -2.72
CA SER A 145 -13.01 -0.53 -3.89
C SER A 145 -14.44 -0.02 -3.77
N VAL A 146 -15.13 0.15 -4.90
CA VAL A 146 -16.60 0.33 -4.92
C VAL A 146 -17.31 -0.82 -4.22
N VAL A 147 -16.75 -2.04 -4.24
CA VAL A 147 -17.28 -3.19 -3.49
C VAL A 147 -17.24 -2.96 -1.98
N GLY A 148 -16.28 -2.20 -1.47
CA GLY A 148 -16.25 -1.78 -0.06
C GLY A 148 -17.32 -0.73 0.29
N VAL A 149 -17.88 -0.04 -0.71
CA VAL A 149 -18.95 0.96 -0.52
C VAL A 149 -20.33 0.32 -0.63
N HIS A 150 -20.52 -0.56 -1.61
CA HIS A 150 -21.85 -1.08 -1.96
C HIS A 150 -22.05 -2.56 -1.64
N GLY A 151 -20.97 -3.30 -1.34
CA GLY A 151 -20.99 -4.76 -1.27
C GLY A 151 -21.03 -5.41 -2.65
N ASN A 152 -20.82 -6.73 -2.68
CA ASN A 152 -21.05 -7.56 -3.87
C ASN A 152 -21.31 -9.00 -3.42
N ALA A 153 -22.24 -9.68 -4.06
CA ALA A 153 -22.53 -11.09 -3.77
C ALA A 153 -21.28 -11.96 -3.99
N GLY A 154 -20.98 -12.84 -3.04
CA GLY A 154 -19.80 -13.70 -3.10
C GLY A 154 -18.49 -13.03 -2.67
N GLN A 155 -18.49 -11.76 -2.27
CA GLN A 155 -17.32 -11.00 -1.88
C GLN A 155 -17.42 -10.38 -0.48
N SER A 156 -18.10 -11.03 0.45
CA SER A 156 -18.32 -10.46 1.80
C SER A 156 -17.02 -10.19 2.55
N ASN A 157 -16.01 -11.07 2.47
CA ASN A 157 -14.69 -10.86 3.03
C ASN A 157 -13.96 -9.68 2.37
N TYR A 158 -13.98 -9.62 1.04
CA TYR A 158 -13.37 -8.53 0.27
C TYR A 158 -14.07 -7.19 0.55
N ALA A 159 -15.41 -7.17 0.50
CA ALA A 159 -16.21 -5.99 0.82
C ALA A 159 -15.89 -5.46 2.23
N ALA A 160 -15.89 -6.33 3.23
CA ALA A 160 -15.55 -5.97 4.61
C ALA A 160 -14.14 -5.39 4.71
N SER A 161 -13.14 -6.01 4.06
CA SER A 161 -11.77 -5.54 4.06
C SER A 161 -11.64 -4.14 3.42
N LYS A 162 -12.32 -3.92 2.29
CA LYS A 162 -12.26 -2.66 1.55
C LYS A 162 -13.05 -1.53 2.24
N ALA A 163 -14.18 -1.86 2.89
CA ALA A 163 -14.90 -0.93 3.76
C ALA A 163 -14.04 -0.54 4.99
N GLY A 164 -13.34 -1.51 5.58
CA GLY A 164 -12.39 -1.26 6.67
C GLY A 164 -11.28 -0.28 6.29
N LEU A 165 -10.75 -0.36 5.06
CA LEU A 165 -9.75 0.59 4.56
C LEU A 165 -10.27 2.04 4.47
N ILE A 166 -11.55 2.21 4.12
CA ILE A 166 -12.21 3.53 4.08
C ILE A 166 -12.33 4.09 5.50
N ALA A 167 -12.82 3.28 6.44
CA ALA A 167 -12.95 3.70 7.85
C ALA A 167 -11.58 3.99 8.48
N LEU A 168 -10.58 3.13 8.22
CA LEU A 168 -9.21 3.31 8.70
C LEU A 168 -8.62 4.64 8.21
N ALA A 169 -8.78 4.99 6.93
CA ALA A 169 -8.30 6.26 6.41
C ALA A 169 -8.94 7.46 7.12
N LYS A 170 -10.25 7.41 7.40
CA LYS A 170 -10.96 8.47 8.11
C LYS A 170 -10.44 8.64 9.54
N SER A 171 -10.27 7.54 10.27
CA SER A 171 -9.76 7.56 11.64
C SER A 171 -8.33 8.12 11.71
N ILE A 172 -7.43 7.62 10.87
CA ILE A 172 -6.04 8.10 10.83
C ILE A 172 -5.98 9.57 10.38
N GLY A 173 -6.81 9.99 9.43
CA GLY A 173 -6.88 11.39 8.99
C GLY A 173 -7.30 12.33 10.13
N GLN A 174 -8.24 11.92 10.98
CA GLN A 174 -8.65 12.70 12.16
C GLN A 174 -7.56 12.71 13.24
N GLU A 175 -6.97 11.56 13.53
CA GLU A 175 -5.95 11.40 14.58
C GLU A 175 -4.64 12.10 14.22
N MET A 176 -4.18 11.97 12.99
CA MET A 176 -2.86 12.43 12.55
C MET A 176 -2.89 13.75 11.77
N GLY A 177 -4.07 14.27 11.42
CA GLY A 177 -4.22 15.56 10.75
C GLY A 177 -3.51 16.71 11.46
N PRO A 178 -3.63 16.86 12.78
CA PRO A 178 -2.90 17.90 13.54
C PRO A 178 -1.36 17.77 13.46
N LYS A 179 -0.84 16.63 13.00
CA LYS A 179 0.59 16.38 12.77
C LYS A 179 1.01 16.58 11.30
N GLY A 180 0.11 17.11 10.45
CA GLY A 180 0.39 17.31 9.03
C GLY A 180 0.30 16.06 8.16
N ILE A 181 -0.25 14.96 8.68
CA ILE A 181 -0.41 13.69 7.94
C ILE A 181 -1.84 13.59 7.44
N ARG A 182 -1.99 13.40 6.14
CA ARG A 182 -3.29 13.16 5.48
C ARG A 182 -3.48 11.69 5.22
N ALA A 183 -4.69 11.19 5.39
CA ALA A 183 -5.05 9.82 5.02
C ALA A 183 -6.35 9.82 4.21
N ASN A 184 -6.33 9.14 3.07
CA ASN A 184 -7.46 9.05 2.14
C ASN A 184 -7.63 7.61 1.65
N ALA A 185 -8.84 7.28 1.21
CA ALA A 185 -9.13 6.04 0.52
C ALA A 185 -9.62 6.34 -0.90
N ILE A 186 -9.13 5.55 -1.86
CA ILE A 186 -9.59 5.57 -3.24
C ILE A 186 -10.40 4.30 -3.47
N ALA A 187 -11.60 4.44 -4.00
CA ALA A 187 -12.50 3.31 -4.31
C ALA A 187 -12.65 3.15 -5.83
N PRO A 188 -11.73 2.46 -6.50
CA PRO A 188 -11.84 2.21 -7.94
C PRO A 188 -13.10 1.39 -8.26
N GLY A 189 -13.66 1.64 -9.46
CA GLY A 189 -14.72 0.83 -10.06
C GLY A 189 -14.19 -0.44 -10.75
N PHE A 190 -15.05 -1.03 -11.58
CA PHE A 190 -14.72 -2.19 -12.42
C PHE A 190 -14.08 -1.75 -13.72
#